data_1f95baa51a83cd05624120d0f927f298
#
_entry.id   1f95baa51a83cd05624120d0f927f298
#
_cell.length_a   1.000
_cell.length_b   1.000
_cell.length_c   1.000
_cell.angle_alpha   90.00
_cell.angle_beta   90.00
_cell.angle_gamma   90.00
#
_symmetry.space_group_name_H-M   'P 1'
#
loop_
_entity.id
_entity.type
_entity.pdbx_description
1 polymer ?
#
loop_
_entity_poly.entity_id
_entity_poly.type
_entity_poly.pdbx_seq_one_letter_code
_entity_poly.pdbx_strand_id
1 'polypeptide(L)'
;MLVTIQNARSVGGTITAPPSKSMAHRAVLCAALAEGRSHITNLEFSKDISATLGAAAQLCARVRTGADDAVVEGLGHFVPLAAPVDCCESGSTLRFLIPIASLTGQAVSFTGRGRLMERPQSVYEALYREQGLRFEQSAAGLTVEGALTPGEYRLAGNVSSQFISGLLFALPLLSGNSTLHLIPPVESRSYIDMTRSVQAAFGVQ
;
A
#
# COMPACT_ATOMS: atom_id res chain seq x y z
N MET A 1 22.30 4.94 23.61
CA MET A 1 21.89 6.35 23.64
C MET A 1 21.11 6.57 24.93
N LEU A 2 21.52 7.52 25.76
CA LEU A 2 20.78 7.91 26.97
C LEU A 2 20.00 9.18 26.65
N VAL A 3 18.71 9.20 26.91
CA VAL A 3 17.84 10.36 26.75
C VAL A 3 17.29 10.75 28.10
N THR A 4 17.53 11.97 28.54
CA THR A 4 16.97 12.52 29.77
C THR A 4 15.79 13.43 29.41
N ILE A 5 14.61 13.10 29.91
CA ILE A 5 13.40 13.90 29.74
C ILE A 5 13.23 14.79 30.96
N GLN A 6 13.20 16.11 30.75
CA GLN A 6 12.94 17.07 31.83
C GLN A 6 11.44 17.30 31.95
N ASN A 7 10.98 17.43 33.17
CA ASN A 7 9.59 17.73 33.44
C ASN A 7 9.24 19.17 33.01
N ALA A 8 8.22 19.31 32.17
CA ALA A 8 7.67 20.59 31.77
C ALA A 8 6.41 20.89 32.61
N ARG A 9 6.35 22.12 33.19
CA ARG A 9 5.19 22.55 33.99
C ARG A 9 3.98 22.93 33.14
N SER A 10 4.20 23.32 31.90
CA SER A 10 3.17 23.64 30.94
C SER A 10 3.69 23.45 29.52
N VAL A 11 2.81 23.09 28.61
CA VAL A 11 3.05 23.00 27.15
C VAL A 11 2.01 23.88 26.48
N GLY A 12 2.44 24.76 25.60
CA GLY A 12 1.57 25.67 24.86
C GLY A 12 2.20 26.10 23.54
N GLY A 13 1.39 26.65 22.66
CA GLY A 13 1.81 27.12 21.32
C GLY A 13 0.93 26.57 20.22
N THR A 14 1.13 27.09 19.01
CA THR A 14 0.47 26.62 17.78
C THR A 14 1.51 26.03 16.87
N ILE A 15 1.25 24.86 16.32
CA ILE A 15 2.08 24.21 15.31
C ILE A 15 1.24 23.88 14.07
N THR A 16 1.86 23.90 12.91
CA THR A 16 1.26 23.36 11.69
C THR A 16 1.64 21.87 11.61
N ALA A 17 0.65 21.00 11.57
CA ALA A 17 0.88 19.57 11.42
C ALA A 17 1.44 19.28 10.02
N PRO A 18 2.45 18.39 9.89
CA PRO A 18 2.91 17.96 8.57
C PRO A 18 1.83 17.15 7.84
N PRO A 19 1.89 17.08 6.50
CA PRO A 19 1.01 16.23 5.71
C PRO A 19 1.04 14.77 6.17
N SER A 20 -0.12 14.12 6.11
CA SER A 20 -0.23 12.71 6.52
C SER A 20 0.35 11.77 5.47
N LYS A 21 1.53 11.20 5.76
CA LYS A 21 2.15 10.17 4.93
C LYS A 21 1.21 8.97 4.68
N SER A 22 0.48 8.55 5.69
CA SER A 22 -0.47 7.43 5.59
C SER A 22 -1.64 7.72 4.64
N MET A 23 -2.10 8.96 4.60
CA MET A 23 -3.12 9.41 3.65
C MET A 23 -2.55 9.49 2.24
N ALA A 24 -1.33 10.04 2.09
CA ALA A 24 -0.65 10.22 0.81
C ALA A 24 -0.45 8.89 0.07
N HIS A 25 0.03 7.83 0.74
CA HIS A 25 0.15 6.49 0.14
C HIS A 25 -1.18 6.03 -0.46
N ARG A 26 -2.27 6.20 0.28
CA ARG A 26 -3.61 5.76 -0.12
C ARG A 26 -4.15 6.55 -1.31
N ALA A 27 -4.00 7.87 -1.26
CA ALA A 27 -4.43 8.75 -2.34
C ALA A 27 -3.69 8.43 -3.64
N VAL A 28 -2.36 8.24 -3.57
CA VAL A 28 -1.54 7.89 -4.74
C VAL A 28 -1.97 6.55 -5.34
N LEU A 29 -2.19 5.52 -4.50
CA LEU A 29 -2.58 4.20 -5.00
C LEU A 29 -4.00 4.20 -5.57
N CYS A 30 -4.96 4.84 -4.90
CA CYS A 30 -6.32 4.97 -5.46
C CYS A 30 -6.31 5.74 -6.78
N ALA A 31 -5.54 6.84 -6.89
CA ALA A 31 -5.40 7.59 -8.12
C ALA A 31 -4.74 6.79 -9.26
N ALA A 32 -3.76 5.93 -8.92
CA ALA A 32 -3.10 5.07 -9.90
C ALA A 32 -3.99 3.94 -10.41
N LEU A 33 -4.85 3.40 -9.54
CA LEU A 33 -5.76 2.31 -9.86
C LEU A 33 -7.06 2.77 -10.52
N ALA A 34 -7.44 4.04 -10.33
CA ALA A 34 -8.60 4.65 -10.99
C ALA A 34 -8.25 5.06 -12.43
N GLU A 35 -9.22 5.01 -13.33
CA GLU A 35 -9.06 5.61 -14.65
C GLU A 35 -9.11 7.13 -14.58
N GLY A 36 -8.24 7.78 -15.37
CA GLY A 36 -8.24 9.21 -15.51
C GLY A 36 -7.24 9.93 -14.61
N ARG A 37 -7.40 11.25 -14.48
CA ARG A 37 -6.41 12.15 -13.91
C ARG A 37 -6.85 12.65 -12.54
N SER A 38 -6.00 12.47 -11.54
CA SER A 38 -6.17 12.96 -10.17
C SER A 38 -5.06 13.95 -9.83
N HIS A 39 -5.40 15.02 -9.11
CA HIS A 39 -4.46 15.98 -8.56
C HIS A 39 -4.43 15.87 -7.03
N ILE A 40 -3.32 15.44 -6.49
CA ILE A 40 -3.11 15.24 -5.05
C ILE A 40 -2.23 16.38 -4.56
N THR A 41 -2.75 17.19 -3.66
CA THR A 41 -2.08 18.36 -3.09
C THR A 41 -1.65 18.12 -1.65
N ASN A 42 -0.80 19.02 -1.10
CA ASN A 42 -0.31 18.94 0.26
C ASN A 42 0.44 17.61 0.52
N LEU A 43 1.38 17.30 -0.37
CA LEU A 43 2.25 16.12 -0.26
C LEU A 43 3.61 16.52 0.32
N GLU A 44 4.11 15.69 1.23
CA GLU A 44 5.51 15.71 1.63
C GLU A 44 6.23 14.53 0.96
N PHE A 45 7.22 14.81 0.12
CA PHE A 45 7.98 13.81 -0.61
C PHE A 45 9.04 13.13 0.27
N SER A 46 8.58 12.30 1.20
CA SER A 46 9.47 11.37 1.89
C SER A 46 9.94 10.26 0.94
N LYS A 47 11.03 9.56 1.30
CA LYS A 47 11.50 8.39 0.54
C LYS A 47 10.40 7.36 0.31
N ASP A 48 9.52 7.17 1.30
CA ASP A 48 8.40 6.22 1.23
C ASP A 48 7.35 6.65 0.19
N ILE A 49 6.99 7.94 0.16
CA ILE A 49 6.01 8.46 -0.80
C ILE A 49 6.60 8.44 -2.21
N SER A 50 7.87 8.80 -2.37
CA SER A 50 8.57 8.70 -3.66
C SER A 50 8.61 7.25 -4.18
N ALA A 51 8.82 6.27 -3.28
CA ALA A 51 8.76 4.85 -3.64
C ALA A 51 7.36 4.44 -4.12
N THR A 52 6.29 4.91 -3.45
CA THR A 52 4.91 4.61 -3.88
C THR A 52 4.58 5.24 -5.23
N LEU A 53 4.97 6.50 -5.45
CA LEU A 53 4.79 7.17 -6.74
C LEU A 53 5.55 6.47 -7.87
N GLY A 54 6.81 6.09 -7.60
CA GLY A 54 7.63 5.33 -8.55
C GLY A 54 7.02 3.97 -8.90
N ALA A 55 6.53 3.24 -7.90
CA ALA A 55 5.87 1.96 -8.10
C ALA A 55 4.55 2.10 -8.87
N ALA A 56 3.75 3.12 -8.58
CA ALA A 56 2.53 3.42 -9.33
C ALA A 56 2.85 3.72 -10.81
N ALA A 57 3.91 4.47 -11.06
CA ALA A 57 4.37 4.79 -12.42
C ALA A 57 4.88 3.55 -13.18
N GLN A 58 5.49 2.59 -12.48
CA GLN A 58 5.92 1.33 -13.08
C GLN A 58 4.75 0.40 -13.41
N LEU A 59 3.70 0.40 -12.58
CA LEU A 59 2.63 -0.59 -12.66
C LEU A 59 1.45 -0.17 -13.55
N CYS A 60 0.92 1.03 -13.37
CA CYS A 60 -0.40 1.36 -13.95
C CYS A 60 -0.71 2.86 -14.08
N ALA A 61 0.25 3.77 -13.93
CA ALA A 61 -0.05 5.20 -13.97
C ALA A 61 1.04 6.04 -14.66
N ARG A 62 0.67 7.25 -15.09
CA ARG A 62 1.62 8.33 -15.39
C ARG A 62 1.65 9.29 -14.21
N VAL A 63 2.83 9.60 -13.72
CA VAL A 63 3.04 10.43 -12.53
C VAL A 63 3.85 11.66 -12.89
N ARG A 64 3.39 12.82 -12.45
CA ARG A 64 4.14 14.09 -12.49
C ARG A 64 4.11 14.71 -11.11
N THR A 65 5.25 15.10 -10.59
CA THR A 65 5.40 15.72 -9.27
C THR A 65 5.71 17.20 -9.38
N GLY A 66 5.07 18.02 -8.54
CA GLY A 66 5.41 19.42 -8.31
C GLY A 66 6.24 19.60 -7.04
N ALA A 67 6.12 20.74 -6.39
CA ALA A 67 6.84 21.04 -5.15
C ALA A 67 6.24 20.30 -3.93
N ASP A 68 4.91 20.32 -3.82
CA ASP A 68 4.11 19.72 -2.73
C ASP A 68 2.83 19.04 -3.25
N ASP A 69 2.82 18.66 -4.53
CA ASP A 69 1.70 18.06 -5.19
C ASP A 69 2.13 16.99 -6.21
N ALA A 70 1.21 16.13 -6.61
CA ALA A 70 1.40 15.18 -7.69
C ALA A 70 0.14 15.06 -8.55
N VAL A 71 0.35 14.97 -9.85
CA VAL A 71 -0.69 14.57 -10.81
C VAL A 71 -0.45 13.11 -11.16
N VAL A 72 -1.44 12.28 -10.85
CA VAL A 72 -1.44 10.85 -11.13
C VAL A 72 -2.54 10.57 -12.14
N GLU A 73 -2.18 10.03 -13.29
CA GLU A 73 -3.11 9.61 -14.34
C GLU A 73 -3.09 8.09 -14.41
N GLY A 74 -4.12 7.46 -13.86
CA GLY A 74 -4.29 6.01 -13.92
C GLY A 74 -4.64 5.55 -15.33
N LEU A 75 -4.00 4.48 -15.78
CA LEU A 75 -4.11 3.99 -17.15
C LEU A 75 -5.30 3.05 -17.38
N GLY A 76 -5.99 2.60 -16.32
CA GLY A 76 -7.04 1.59 -16.40
C GLY A 76 -6.55 0.17 -16.71
N HIS A 77 -5.25 -0.02 -16.83
CA HIS A 77 -4.62 -1.33 -17.06
C HIS A 77 -3.20 -1.36 -16.48
N PHE A 78 -2.69 -2.57 -16.24
CA PHE A 78 -1.31 -2.78 -15.82
C PHE A 78 -0.38 -2.85 -17.02
N VAL A 79 0.82 -2.29 -16.88
CA VAL A 79 1.84 -2.35 -17.92
C VAL A 79 2.85 -3.46 -17.62
N PRO A 80 3.47 -4.09 -18.64
CA PRO A 80 4.53 -5.06 -18.43
C PRO A 80 5.71 -4.45 -17.68
N LEU A 81 6.20 -5.13 -16.64
CA LEU A 81 7.31 -4.67 -15.83
C LEU A 81 8.64 -5.06 -16.50
N ALA A 82 9.50 -4.08 -16.73
CA ALA A 82 10.86 -4.29 -17.24
C ALA A 82 11.89 -4.58 -16.13
N ALA A 83 11.56 -4.29 -14.87
CA ALA A 83 12.44 -4.44 -13.71
C ALA A 83 11.62 -4.64 -12.43
N PRO A 84 12.22 -5.18 -11.36
CA PRO A 84 11.59 -5.26 -10.06
C PRO A 84 11.12 -3.89 -9.54
N VAL A 85 10.03 -3.87 -8.79
CA VAL A 85 9.50 -2.66 -8.14
C VAL A 85 10.32 -2.35 -6.90
N ASP A 86 11.03 -1.21 -6.89
CA ASP A 86 11.82 -0.78 -5.73
C ASP A 86 10.92 -0.08 -4.68
N CYS A 87 10.67 -0.77 -3.59
CA CYS A 87 9.92 -0.24 -2.45
C CYS A 87 10.80 0.59 -1.49
N CYS A 88 12.07 0.82 -1.77
CA CYS A 88 13.04 1.45 -0.87
C CYS A 88 13.03 0.80 0.53
N GLU A 89 12.69 1.55 1.58
CA GLU A 89 12.52 1.04 2.94
C GLU A 89 11.05 1.03 3.37
N SER A 90 10.13 1.30 2.44
CA SER A 90 8.71 1.51 2.71
C SER A 90 7.93 0.21 2.88
N GLY A 91 7.61 -0.15 4.11
CA GLY A 91 6.73 -1.27 4.41
C GLY A 91 5.30 -1.05 3.93
N SER A 92 4.82 0.20 3.88
CA SER A 92 3.49 0.52 3.35
C SER A 92 3.44 0.26 1.85
N THR A 93 4.43 0.76 1.10
CA THR A 93 4.52 0.54 -0.36
C THR A 93 4.51 -0.95 -0.67
N LEU A 94 5.40 -1.73 -0.05
CA LEU A 94 5.49 -3.17 -0.29
C LEU A 94 4.16 -3.87 0.02
N ARG A 95 3.62 -3.69 1.24
CA ARG A 95 2.42 -4.42 1.67
C ARG A 95 1.16 -4.03 0.91
N PHE A 96 1.05 -2.79 0.45
CA PHE A 96 -0.10 -2.38 -0.36
C PHE A 96 0.00 -2.94 -1.78
N LEU A 97 1.21 -3.03 -2.32
CA LEU A 97 1.43 -3.46 -3.71
C LEU A 97 1.40 -4.97 -3.89
N ILE A 98 1.71 -5.78 -2.89
CA ILE A 98 1.67 -7.25 -3.01
C ILE A 98 0.33 -7.74 -3.57
N PRO A 99 -0.84 -7.45 -2.97
CA PRO A 99 -2.10 -7.90 -3.55
C PRO A 99 -2.50 -7.16 -4.83
N ILE A 100 -2.08 -5.89 -5.02
CA ILE A 100 -2.29 -5.17 -6.27
C ILE A 100 -1.53 -5.84 -7.41
N ALA A 101 -0.31 -6.32 -7.17
CA ALA A 101 0.50 -7.02 -8.17
C ALA A 101 -0.20 -8.27 -8.69
N SER A 102 -0.95 -8.98 -7.85
CA SER A 102 -1.72 -10.16 -8.25
C SER A 102 -2.86 -9.86 -9.23
N LEU A 103 -3.27 -8.58 -9.38
CA LEU A 103 -4.24 -8.20 -10.41
C LEU A 103 -3.65 -8.30 -11.82
N THR A 104 -2.32 -8.33 -11.94
CA THR A 104 -1.64 -8.50 -13.25
C THR A 104 -1.72 -9.93 -13.77
N GLY A 105 -1.92 -10.92 -12.90
CA GLY A 105 -1.83 -12.35 -13.20
C GLY A 105 -0.41 -12.84 -13.57
N GLN A 106 0.58 -11.95 -13.56
CA GLN A 106 1.96 -12.22 -13.96
C GLN A 106 2.90 -12.26 -12.74
N ALA A 107 4.13 -12.70 -12.95
CA ALA A 107 5.16 -12.62 -11.94
C ALA A 107 5.60 -11.17 -11.73
N VAL A 108 5.47 -10.67 -10.50
CA VAL A 108 5.93 -9.34 -10.08
C VAL A 108 6.95 -9.49 -8.96
N SER A 109 8.14 -8.94 -9.19
CA SER A 109 9.21 -8.93 -8.21
C SER A 109 9.35 -7.56 -7.54
N PHE A 110 9.59 -7.57 -6.25
CA PHE A 110 9.82 -6.40 -5.41
C PHE A 110 11.22 -6.44 -4.82
N THR A 111 11.85 -5.28 -4.75
CA THR A 111 13.11 -5.07 -4.05
C THR A 111 12.96 -4.00 -2.98
N GLY A 112 13.91 -3.95 -2.08
CA GLY A 112 13.93 -2.95 -1.01
C GLY A 112 15.31 -2.81 -0.40
N ARG A 113 15.43 -1.84 0.50
CA ARG A 113 16.67 -1.50 1.18
C ARG A 113 16.54 -1.69 2.69
N GLY A 114 17.69 -1.65 3.37
CA GLY A 114 17.74 -1.86 4.80
C GLY A 114 17.17 -3.25 5.16
N ARG A 115 16.26 -3.27 6.11
CA ARG A 115 15.63 -4.49 6.60
C ARG A 115 14.25 -4.77 6.00
N LEU A 116 13.88 -4.11 4.89
CA LEU A 116 12.50 -4.24 4.35
C LEU A 116 12.19 -5.68 3.95
N MET A 117 13.11 -6.34 3.23
CA MET A 117 12.90 -7.71 2.74
C MET A 117 12.99 -8.77 3.85
N GLU A 118 13.56 -8.44 5.01
CA GLU A 118 13.57 -9.30 6.19
C GLU A 118 12.26 -9.25 7.00
N ARG A 119 11.43 -8.22 6.78
CA ARG A 119 10.16 -8.08 7.51
C ARG A 119 9.20 -9.18 7.09
N PRO A 120 8.59 -9.90 8.05
CA PRO A 120 7.71 -11.02 7.72
C PRO A 120 6.48 -10.56 6.95
N GLN A 121 6.15 -11.32 5.92
CA GLN A 121 4.93 -11.18 5.11
C GLN A 121 4.05 -12.42 5.24
N SER A 122 4.13 -13.12 6.36
CA SER A 122 3.46 -14.42 6.61
C SER A 122 1.95 -14.40 6.38
N VAL A 123 1.30 -13.23 6.57
CA VAL A 123 -0.14 -13.07 6.31
C VAL A 123 -0.44 -13.27 4.82
N TYR A 124 0.32 -12.63 3.95
CA TYR A 124 0.16 -12.81 2.51
C TYR A 124 0.69 -14.16 2.04
N GLU A 125 1.79 -14.65 2.59
CA GLU A 125 2.31 -15.97 2.27
C GLU A 125 1.26 -17.07 2.51
N ALA A 126 0.56 -17.03 3.64
CA ALA A 126 -0.51 -17.97 3.94
C ALA A 126 -1.67 -17.85 2.94
N LEU A 127 -2.12 -16.63 2.66
CA LEU A 127 -3.21 -16.35 1.73
C LEU A 127 -2.89 -16.82 0.31
N TYR A 128 -1.68 -16.55 -0.19
CA TYR A 128 -1.25 -16.98 -1.51
C TYR A 128 -1.16 -18.50 -1.61
N ARG A 129 -0.65 -19.15 -0.56
CA ARG A 129 -0.63 -20.63 -0.48
C ARG A 129 -2.01 -21.23 -0.50
N GLU A 130 -2.98 -20.66 0.21
CA GLU A 130 -4.38 -21.11 0.21
C GLU A 130 -5.02 -21.04 -1.17
N GLN A 131 -4.64 -20.04 -1.98
CA GLN A 131 -5.12 -19.89 -3.35
C GLN A 131 -4.25 -20.58 -4.40
N GLY A 132 -3.21 -21.30 -4.00
CA GLY A 132 -2.29 -21.99 -4.93
C GLY A 132 -1.44 -21.04 -5.76
N LEU A 133 -1.21 -19.80 -5.28
CA LEU A 133 -0.40 -18.79 -5.93
C LEU A 133 1.05 -18.83 -5.44
N ARG A 134 1.97 -18.37 -6.29
CA ARG A 134 3.38 -18.29 -5.94
C ARG A 134 3.65 -17.09 -5.03
N PHE A 135 4.39 -17.35 -3.95
CA PHE A 135 4.90 -16.36 -3.03
C PHE A 135 6.30 -16.76 -2.57
N GLU A 136 7.30 -16.02 -2.97
CA GLU A 136 8.70 -16.29 -2.64
C GLU A 136 9.35 -15.05 -2.04
N GLN A 137 9.78 -15.14 -0.79
CA GLN A 137 10.48 -14.07 -0.08
C GLN A 137 11.87 -14.52 0.33
N SER A 138 12.87 -13.67 0.08
CA SER A 138 14.25 -13.83 0.50
C SER A 138 14.84 -12.48 0.91
N ALA A 139 16.05 -12.47 1.42
CA ALA A 139 16.78 -11.23 1.70
C ALA A 139 17.03 -10.38 0.43
N ALA A 140 17.05 -11.00 -0.75
CA ALA A 140 17.28 -10.31 -2.03
C ALA A 140 16.02 -9.65 -2.60
N GLY A 141 14.82 -10.11 -2.21
CA GLY A 141 13.56 -9.59 -2.73
C GLY A 141 12.37 -10.50 -2.43
N LEU A 142 11.23 -10.07 -2.96
CA LEU A 142 9.98 -10.82 -2.85
C LEU A 142 9.37 -10.92 -4.26
N THR A 143 8.92 -12.12 -4.64
CA THR A 143 8.22 -12.36 -5.91
C THR A 143 6.87 -12.99 -5.64
N VAL A 144 5.84 -12.45 -6.28
CA VAL A 144 4.49 -13.01 -6.31
C VAL A 144 4.05 -13.28 -7.73
N GLU A 145 3.23 -14.31 -7.95
CA GLU A 145 2.72 -14.67 -9.26
C GLU A 145 1.35 -15.32 -9.13
N GLY A 146 0.47 -14.98 -10.06
CA GLY A 146 -0.89 -15.48 -10.14
C GLY A 146 -1.93 -14.46 -9.71
N ALA A 147 -3.16 -14.65 -10.18
CA ALA A 147 -4.27 -13.76 -9.93
C ALA A 147 -5.05 -14.16 -8.67
N LEU A 148 -5.31 -13.21 -7.78
CA LEU A 148 -6.26 -13.39 -6.70
C LEU A 148 -7.66 -13.67 -7.26
N THR A 149 -8.40 -14.55 -6.61
CA THR A 149 -9.77 -14.88 -6.98
C THR A 149 -10.78 -14.20 -6.07
N PRO A 150 -11.96 -13.77 -6.58
CA PRO A 150 -13.04 -13.27 -5.74
C PRO A 150 -13.47 -14.32 -4.71
N GLY A 151 -13.92 -13.90 -3.53
CA GLY A 151 -14.41 -14.82 -2.51
C GLY A 151 -14.21 -14.33 -1.07
N GLU A 152 -14.15 -15.30 -0.16
CA GLU A 152 -14.03 -15.08 1.28
C GLU A 152 -12.56 -15.04 1.70
N TYR A 153 -12.17 -13.93 2.31
CA TYR A 153 -10.82 -13.70 2.84
C TYR A 153 -10.89 -13.60 4.36
N ARG A 154 -10.06 -14.34 5.09
CA ARG A 154 -10.05 -14.34 6.56
C ARG A 154 -8.69 -13.94 7.08
N LEU A 155 -8.62 -12.85 7.83
CA LEU A 155 -7.39 -12.34 8.44
C LEU A 155 -7.59 -12.12 9.94
N ALA A 156 -6.55 -12.39 10.72
CA ALA A 156 -6.52 -11.96 12.10
C ALA A 156 -6.52 -10.42 12.17
N GLY A 157 -7.37 -9.83 12.98
CA GLY A 157 -7.51 -8.36 13.05
C GLY A 157 -6.39 -7.68 13.86
N ASN A 158 -5.57 -8.46 14.58
CA ASN A 158 -4.40 -7.99 15.34
C ASN A 158 -3.09 -7.99 14.54
N VAL A 159 -3.16 -8.25 13.23
CA VAL A 159 -2.03 -8.04 12.33
C VAL A 159 -1.92 -6.57 11.94
N SER A 160 -0.80 -6.18 11.35
CA SER A 160 -0.66 -4.83 10.83
C SER A 160 -1.78 -4.47 9.85
N SER A 161 -2.44 -3.33 10.08
CA SER A 161 -3.49 -2.81 9.18
C SER A 161 -3.03 -2.61 7.72
N GLN A 162 -1.73 -2.64 7.46
CA GLN A 162 -1.18 -2.57 6.10
C GLN A 162 -1.56 -3.80 5.27
N PHE A 163 -1.64 -5.00 5.88
CA PHE A 163 -2.12 -6.20 5.18
C PHE A 163 -3.58 -6.08 4.78
N ILE A 164 -4.40 -5.59 5.70
CA ILE A 164 -5.82 -5.35 5.46
C ILE A 164 -6.02 -4.29 4.38
N SER A 165 -5.29 -3.17 4.48
CA SER A 165 -5.37 -2.08 3.49
C SER A 165 -4.92 -2.52 2.11
N GLY A 166 -3.88 -3.36 2.00
CA GLY A 166 -3.45 -3.89 0.70
C GLY A 166 -4.53 -4.71 0.01
N LEU A 167 -5.23 -5.58 0.74
CA LEU A 167 -6.39 -6.31 0.19
C LEU A 167 -7.52 -5.37 -0.18
N LEU A 168 -7.83 -4.37 0.65
CA LEU A 168 -8.87 -3.39 0.33
C LEU A 168 -8.59 -2.66 -0.99
N PHE A 169 -7.33 -2.42 -1.37
CA PHE A 169 -7.01 -1.83 -2.68
C PHE A 169 -7.22 -2.81 -3.84
N ALA A 170 -6.95 -4.09 -3.65
CA ALA A 170 -6.99 -5.06 -4.72
C ALA A 170 -8.38 -5.68 -4.93
N LEU A 171 -9.08 -6.04 -3.86
CA LEU A 171 -10.34 -6.79 -3.94
C LEU A 171 -11.45 -6.11 -4.74
N PRO A 172 -11.64 -4.77 -4.69
CA PRO A 172 -12.65 -4.08 -5.50
C PRO A 172 -12.40 -4.16 -7.02
N LEU A 173 -11.19 -4.52 -7.44
CA LEU A 173 -10.79 -4.61 -8.85
C LEU A 173 -10.86 -6.04 -9.40
N LEU A 174 -11.27 -7.00 -8.60
CA LEU A 174 -11.52 -8.38 -9.05
C LEU A 174 -12.84 -8.46 -9.81
N SER A 175 -12.97 -9.51 -10.63
CA SER A 175 -14.14 -9.73 -11.49
C SER A 175 -15.43 -10.13 -10.75
N GLY A 176 -15.38 -10.33 -9.43
CA GLY A 176 -16.52 -10.69 -8.59
C GLY A 176 -16.42 -10.15 -7.18
N ASN A 177 -17.47 -10.31 -6.41
CA ASN A 177 -17.54 -9.83 -5.03
C ASN A 177 -16.59 -10.57 -4.11
N SER A 178 -16.00 -9.84 -3.17
CA SER A 178 -15.15 -10.40 -2.13
C SER A 178 -15.57 -9.91 -0.76
N THR A 179 -15.44 -10.77 0.24
CA THR A 179 -15.70 -10.44 1.64
C THR A 179 -14.45 -10.62 2.47
N LEU A 180 -14.06 -9.58 3.20
CA LEU A 180 -12.90 -9.63 4.09
C LEU A 180 -13.37 -9.72 5.54
N HIS A 181 -13.19 -10.90 6.15
CA HIS A 181 -13.50 -11.17 7.56
C HIS A 181 -12.28 -10.87 8.43
N LEU A 182 -12.44 -9.93 9.36
CA LEU A 182 -11.42 -9.64 10.36
C LEU A 182 -11.76 -10.36 11.66
N ILE A 183 -10.90 -11.28 12.07
CA ILE A 183 -11.06 -12.05 13.31
C ILE A 183 -10.58 -11.18 14.49
N PRO A 184 -11.44 -10.93 15.50
CA PRO A 184 -11.08 -10.11 16.66
C PRO A 184 -9.88 -10.67 17.46
N PRO A 185 -9.13 -9.79 18.16
CA PRO A 185 -9.33 -8.33 18.27
C PRO A 185 -8.88 -7.60 17.00
N VAL A 186 -9.60 -6.51 16.62
CA VAL A 186 -9.21 -5.67 15.47
C VAL A 186 -8.43 -4.46 15.97
N GLU A 187 -7.15 -4.46 15.70
CA GLU A 187 -6.24 -3.37 16.03
C GLU A 187 -6.11 -2.37 14.86
N SER A 188 -5.66 -1.15 15.19
CA SER A 188 -5.37 -0.12 14.18
C SER A 188 -6.54 0.17 13.21
N ARG A 189 -7.79 0.09 13.70
CA ARG A 189 -9.01 0.27 12.92
C ARG A 189 -9.04 1.61 12.17
N SER A 190 -8.50 2.67 12.78
CA SER A 190 -8.42 4.00 12.16
C SER A 190 -7.71 4.00 10.80
N TYR A 191 -6.70 3.14 10.58
CA TYR A 191 -6.02 3.01 9.29
C TYR A 191 -6.85 2.23 8.26
N ILE A 192 -7.68 1.31 8.71
CA ILE A 192 -8.64 0.59 7.86
C ILE A 192 -9.71 1.58 7.39
N ASP A 193 -10.29 2.34 8.32
CA ASP A 193 -11.29 3.36 8.04
C ASP A 193 -10.72 4.48 7.13
N MET A 194 -9.46 4.88 7.34
CA MET A 194 -8.75 5.79 6.45
C MET A 194 -8.65 5.23 5.01
N THR A 195 -8.36 3.95 4.84
CA THR A 195 -8.30 3.32 3.51
C THR A 195 -9.67 3.37 2.84
N ARG A 196 -10.72 2.98 3.54
CA ARG A 196 -12.10 3.02 3.03
C ARG A 196 -12.55 4.43 2.69
N SER A 197 -12.19 5.42 3.53
CA SER A 197 -12.52 6.83 3.28
C SER A 197 -11.88 7.35 1.99
N VAL A 198 -10.60 7.02 1.74
CA VAL A 198 -9.94 7.40 0.49
C VAL A 198 -10.56 6.67 -0.69
N GLN A 199 -10.81 5.37 -0.59
CA GLN A 199 -11.48 4.60 -1.65
C GLN A 199 -12.86 5.16 -1.99
N ALA A 200 -13.64 5.57 -0.99
CA ALA A 200 -14.95 6.19 -1.20
C ALA A 200 -14.85 7.50 -2.00
N ALA A 201 -13.78 8.30 -1.80
CA ALA A 201 -13.52 9.49 -2.60
C ALA A 201 -13.21 9.19 -4.08
N PHE A 202 -12.82 7.96 -4.39
CA PHE A 202 -12.62 7.45 -5.75
C PHE A 202 -13.78 6.58 -6.25
N GLY A 203 -14.93 6.60 -5.56
CA GLY A 203 -16.18 5.94 -6.00
C GLY A 203 -16.29 4.46 -5.62
N VAL A 204 -15.38 3.90 -4.84
CA VAL A 204 -15.50 2.53 -4.30
C VAL A 204 -16.46 2.55 -3.11
N GLN A 205 -17.51 1.70 -3.14
CA GLN A 205 -18.54 1.57 -2.12
C GLN A 205 -18.34 0.34 -1.24
#